data_1b7e288b29ea6209e5d9b12e53f887a0
#
_entry.id   1b7e288b29ea6209e5d9b12e53f887a0
#
_cell.length_a   1.000
_cell.length_b   1.000
_cell.length_c   1.000
_cell.angle_alpha   90.00
_cell.angle_beta   90.00
_cell.angle_gamma   90.00
#
_symmetry.space_group_name_H-M   'P 1'
#
loop_
_entity.id
_entity.type
_entity.pdbx_description
1 polymer ?
#
loop_
_entity_poly.entity_id
_entity_poly.type
_entity_poly.pdbx_seq_one_letter_code
_entity_poly.pdbx_strand_id
1 'polypeptide(L)'
;MSREHDHLADNIKAVREARGLSQQQIARAAGIPRATWTHLESGAANPTLAVLVKVANALQVRLDELLAAPRLPARHLKASDLPTRERGQVAIRKLLPEPLPGLDIERMVLPVGARMAGVPHTPGTREYLTCERGTVELAVSGERYTLAEGDVVTFRGDQRHGYHNPGAHVAVAYSVIAFAPVTS
;
A
#
# COMPACT_ATOMS: atom_id res chain seq x y z
N MET A 1 -19.61 13.18 -0.12
CA MET A 1 -18.77 13.84 -1.17
C MET A 1 -17.64 12.88 -1.46
N SER A 2 -17.30 12.64 -2.74
CA SER A 2 -16.33 11.58 -3.08
C SER A 2 -14.90 12.07 -2.78
N ARG A 3 -14.00 11.15 -2.37
CA ARG A 3 -12.57 11.42 -2.11
C ARG A 3 -11.84 12.08 -3.28
N GLU A 4 -12.35 11.91 -4.50
CA GLU A 4 -11.79 12.49 -5.73
C GLU A 4 -11.91 14.02 -5.79
N HIS A 5 -12.98 14.61 -5.22
CA HIS A 5 -13.14 16.06 -5.16
C HIS A 5 -12.15 16.71 -4.19
N ASP A 6 -11.83 16.03 -3.09
CA ASP A 6 -10.85 16.51 -2.11
C ASP A 6 -9.45 16.52 -2.72
N HIS A 7 -9.09 15.50 -3.51
CA HIS A 7 -7.80 15.43 -4.20
C HIS A 7 -7.62 16.55 -5.23
N LEU A 8 -8.66 16.85 -6.02
CA LEU A 8 -8.61 17.93 -7.01
C LEU A 8 -8.32 19.29 -6.36
N ALA A 9 -9.03 19.62 -5.29
CA ALA A 9 -8.87 20.88 -4.57
C ALA A 9 -7.46 21.02 -3.99
N ASP A 10 -6.97 20.00 -3.33
CA ASP A 10 -5.64 19.94 -2.72
C ASP A 10 -4.53 20.06 -3.79
N ASN A 11 -4.66 19.34 -4.90
CA ASN A 11 -3.67 19.37 -5.98
C ASN A 11 -3.63 20.75 -6.66
N ILE A 12 -4.79 21.35 -6.98
CA ILE A 12 -4.85 22.71 -7.56
C ILE A 12 -4.17 23.71 -6.64
N LYS A 13 -4.47 23.68 -5.35
CA LYS A 13 -3.89 24.58 -4.34
C LYS A 13 -2.39 24.36 -4.21
N ALA A 14 -1.94 23.11 -4.06
CA ALA A 14 -0.52 22.77 -3.90
C ALA A 14 0.32 23.23 -5.09
N VAL A 15 -0.14 22.98 -6.33
CA VAL A 15 0.58 23.39 -7.53
C VAL A 15 0.64 24.91 -7.66
N ARG A 16 -0.45 25.62 -7.36
CA ARG A 16 -0.46 27.09 -7.37
C ARG A 16 0.53 27.66 -6.35
N GLU A 17 0.52 27.17 -5.12
CA GLU A 17 1.40 27.61 -4.04
C GLU A 17 2.87 27.33 -4.34
N ALA A 18 3.18 26.14 -4.88
CA ALA A 18 4.54 25.80 -5.29
C ALA A 18 5.10 26.75 -6.38
N ARG A 19 4.23 27.42 -7.14
CA ARG A 19 4.59 28.43 -8.15
C ARG A 19 4.56 29.87 -7.62
N GLY A 20 4.24 30.07 -6.37
CA GLY A 20 4.17 31.39 -5.75
C GLY A 20 3.06 32.28 -6.31
N LEU A 21 2.01 31.71 -6.94
CA LEU A 21 0.94 32.46 -7.59
C LEU A 21 -0.22 32.72 -6.62
N SER A 22 -0.79 33.92 -6.68
CA SER A 22 -2.04 34.23 -6.01
C SER A 22 -3.24 33.62 -6.76
N GLN A 23 -4.36 33.38 -6.06
CA GLN A 23 -5.59 32.92 -6.67
C GLN A 23 -6.08 33.85 -7.81
N GLN A 24 -5.85 35.15 -7.68
CA GLN A 24 -6.24 36.12 -8.69
C GLN A 24 -5.39 36.01 -9.97
N GLN A 25 -4.08 35.84 -9.82
CA GLN A 25 -3.17 35.69 -10.96
C GLN A 25 -3.48 34.44 -11.77
N ILE A 26 -3.66 33.31 -11.08
CA ILE A 26 -3.89 32.03 -11.76
C ILE A 26 -5.31 31.95 -12.36
N ALA A 27 -6.34 32.50 -11.68
CA ALA A 27 -7.68 32.57 -12.22
C ALA A 27 -7.73 33.38 -13.51
N ARG A 28 -6.99 34.52 -13.56
CA ARG A 28 -6.82 35.31 -14.79
C ARG A 28 -6.12 34.52 -15.89
N ALA A 29 -5.05 33.80 -15.57
CA ALA A 29 -4.34 32.95 -16.52
C ALA A 29 -5.22 31.81 -17.06
N ALA A 30 -6.09 31.23 -16.23
CA ALA A 30 -7.03 30.20 -16.61
C ALA A 30 -8.26 30.74 -17.36
N GLY A 31 -8.44 32.06 -17.43
CA GLY A 31 -9.63 32.67 -18.03
C GLY A 31 -10.94 32.30 -17.34
N ILE A 32 -10.92 32.21 -16.00
CA ILE A 32 -12.09 31.93 -15.15
C ILE A 32 -12.21 32.98 -14.04
N PRO A 33 -13.45 33.22 -13.49
CA PRO A 33 -13.62 34.12 -12.37
C PRO A 33 -12.83 33.68 -11.13
N ARG A 34 -12.31 34.65 -10.36
CA ARG A 34 -11.61 34.35 -9.09
C ARG A 34 -12.48 33.55 -8.11
N ALA A 35 -13.78 33.86 -8.05
CA ALA A 35 -14.72 33.12 -7.20
C ALA A 35 -14.78 31.64 -7.56
N THR A 36 -14.78 31.32 -8.88
CA THR A 36 -14.72 29.94 -9.37
C THR A 36 -13.42 29.26 -8.92
N TRP A 37 -12.28 29.96 -9.02
CA TRP A 37 -11.00 29.43 -8.56
C TRP A 37 -11.02 29.14 -7.04
N THR A 38 -11.53 30.06 -6.25
CA THR A 38 -11.67 29.88 -4.80
C THR A 38 -12.53 28.67 -4.45
N HIS A 39 -13.63 28.45 -5.17
CA HIS A 39 -14.48 27.28 -4.97
C HIS A 39 -13.79 25.97 -5.40
N LEU A 40 -12.95 26.00 -6.42
CA LEU A 40 -12.14 24.85 -6.81
C LEU A 40 -11.16 24.45 -5.71
N GLU A 41 -10.42 25.39 -5.16
CA GLU A 41 -9.45 25.10 -4.07
C GLU A 41 -10.10 24.76 -2.73
N SER A 42 -11.36 25.14 -2.51
CA SER A 42 -12.11 24.76 -1.31
C SER A 42 -12.84 23.41 -1.41
N GLY A 43 -12.79 22.76 -2.57
CA GLY A 43 -13.57 21.53 -2.82
C GLY A 43 -15.08 21.76 -2.96
N ALA A 44 -15.55 23.01 -2.95
CA ALA A 44 -16.97 23.36 -3.05
C ALA A 44 -17.51 23.35 -4.49
N ALA A 45 -16.63 23.24 -5.50
CA ALA A 45 -17.01 23.28 -6.90
C ALA A 45 -17.14 21.86 -7.48
N ASN A 46 -18.12 21.71 -8.40
CA ASN A 46 -18.19 20.58 -9.31
C ASN A 46 -17.88 21.09 -10.74
N PRO A 47 -16.58 21.18 -11.12
CA PRO A 47 -16.18 21.77 -12.38
C PRO A 47 -16.53 20.90 -13.56
N THR A 48 -16.88 21.53 -14.69
CA THR A 48 -16.98 20.84 -15.97
C THR A 48 -15.59 20.47 -16.48
N LEU A 49 -15.51 19.47 -17.38
CA LEU A 49 -14.25 19.11 -18.04
C LEU A 49 -13.58 20.32 -18.73
N ALA A 50 -14.37 21.20 -19.35
CA ALA A 50 -13.83 22.40 -19.99
C ALA A 50 -13.13 23.33 -18.98
N VAL A 51 -13.65 23.46 -17.77
CA VAL A 51 -13.02 24.24 -16.69
C VAL A 51 -11.74 23.54 -16.21
N LEU A 52 -11.76 22.22 -16.03
CA LEU A 52 -10.58 21.45 -15.62
C LEU A 52 -9.43 21.57 -16.63
N VAL A 53 -9.74 21.51 -17.93
CA VAL A 53 -8.72 21.71 -18.99
C VAL A 53 -8.09 23.10 -18.90
N LYS A 54 -8.89 24.15 -18.69
CA LYS A 54 -8.37 25.52 -18.50
C LYS A 54 -7.47 25.62 -17.27
N VAL A 55 -7.84 25.00 -16.17
CA VAL A 55 -7.09 24.96 -14.92
C VAL A 55 -5.75 24.21 -15.12
N ALA A 56 -5.79 23.03 -15.74
CA ALA A 56 -4.59 22.24 -16.03
C ALA A 56 -3.61 23.01 -16.92
N ASN A 57 -4.11 23.66 -17.97
CA ASN A 57 -3.26 24.49 -18.87
C ASN A 57 -2.67 25.69 -18.13
N ALA A 58 -3.43 26.41 -17.33
CA ALA A 58 -2.93 27.54 -16.55
C ALA A 58 -1.87 27.11 -15.52
N LEU A 59 -2.07 25.95 -14.89
CA LEU A 59 -1.12 25.34 -13.99
C LEU A 59 0.01 24.58 -14.74
N GLN A 60 0.00 24.49 -16.06
CA GLN A 60 0.96 23.73 -16.86
C GLN A 60 1.22 22.31 -16.31
N VAL A 61 0.17 21.61 -15.97
CA VAL A 61 0.18 20.21 -15.52
C VAL A 61 -0.79 19.41 -16.38
N ARG A 62 -0.65 18.09 -16.35
CA ARG A 62 -1.60 17.21 -17.03
C ARG A 62 -2.89 17.11 -16.22
N LEU A 63 -4.00 16.85 -16.89
CA LEU A 63 -5.30 16.71 -16.24
C LEU A 63 -5.33 15.54 -15.24
N ASP A 64 -4.69 14.42 -15.60
CA ASP A 64 -4.56 13.25 -14.73
C ASP A 64 -3.77 13.56 -13.45
N GLU A 65 -2.77 14.46 -13.51
CA GLU A 65 -2.03 14.90 -12.31
C GLU A 65 -2.91 15.69 -11.34
N LEU A 66 -3.88 16.47 -11.84
CA LEU A 66 -4.82 17.19 -10.98
C LEU A 66 -5.82 16.27 -10.29
N LEU A 67 -6.14 15.14 -10.91
CA LEU A 67 -7.11 14.16 -10.40
C LEU A 67 -6.45 13.04 -9.58
N ALA A 68 -5.14 12.90 -9.68
CA ALA A 68 -4.39 11.88 -8.95
C ALA A 68 -4.51 12.07 -7.42
N ALA A 69 -4.48 10.97 -6.69
CA ALA A 69 -4.35 11.07 -5.23
C ALA A 69 -3.10 11.87 -4.85
N PRO A 70 -3.16 12.74 -3.83
CA PRO A 70 -2.01 13.50 -3.38
C PRO A 70 -0.82 12.59 -3.12
N ARG A 71 0.36 13.00 -3.54
CA ARG A 71 1.59 12.26 -3.24
C ARG A 71 1.80 12.32 -1.73
N LEU A 72 1.57 11.21 -1.06
CA LEU A 72 1.89 11.11 0.35
C LEU A 72 3.41 11.26 0.53
N PRO A 73 3.86 12.05 1.49
CA PRO A 73 5.27 12.14 1.79
C PRO A 73 5.80 10.76 2.20
N ALA A 74 7.04 10.45 1.83
CA ALA A 74 7.68 9.24 2.30
C ALA A 74 7.71 9.22 3.83
N ARG A 75 7.30 8.09 4.43
CA ARG A 75 7.36 7.89 5.88
C ARG A 75 8.47 6.89 6.20
N HIS A 76 9.43 7.32 6.99
CA HIS A 76 10.42 6.41 7.56
C HIS A 76 9.87 5.86 8.89
N LEU A 77 9.64 4.55 8.93
CA LEU A 77 9.20 3.84 10.13
C LEU A 77 10.36 3.01 10.67
N LYS A 78 10.64 3.17 11.95
CA LYS A 78 11.65 2.32 12.61
C LYS A 78 11.05 0.92 12.84
N ALA A 79 11.92 -0.08 12.85
CA ALA A 79 11.51 -1.45 13.11
C ALA A 79 10.77 -1.64 14.45
N SER A 80 11.12 -0.82 15.47
CA SER A 80 10.45 -0.77 16.77
C SER A 80 9.02 -0.29 16.73
N ASP A 81 8.67 0.51 15.73
CA ASP A 81 7.37 1.17 15.64
C ASP A 81 6.35 0.31 14.86
N LEU A 82 6.84 -0.76 14.24
CA LEU A 82 6.00 -1.68 13.47
C LEU A 82 5.32 -2.70 14.39
N PRO A 83 4.02 -2.97 14.18
CA PRO A 83 3.28 -3.96 14.96
C PRO A 83 3.96 -5.33 14.90
N THR A 84 4.30 -5.85 16.06
CA THR A 84 4.92 -7.18 16.19
C THR A 84 4.04 -8.02 17.11
N ARG A 85 3.82 -9.27 16.73
CA ARG A 85 3.12 -10.26 17.54
C ARG A 85 3.92 -11.55 17.59
N GLU A 86 3.67 -12.35 18.59
CA GLU A 86 4.23 -13.70 18.71
C GLU A 86 3.14 -14.73 18.44
N ARG A 87 3.52 -15.80 17.78
CA ARG A 87 2.71 -17.00 17.63
C ARG A 87 3.56 -18.22 17.96
N GLY A 88 3.37 -18.76 19.15
CA GLY A 88 4.31 -19.72 19.73
C GLY A 88 5.68 -19.07 19.91
N GLN A 89 6.71 -19.65 19.29
CA GLN A 89 8.07 -19.13 19.32
C GLN A 89 8.41 -18.20 18.15
N VAL A 90 7.49 -18.01 17.21
CA VAL A 90 7.73 -17.22 15.99
C VAL A 90 7.31 -15.78 16.21
N ALA A 91 8.24 -14.86 16.03
CA ALA A 91 7.94 -13.43 16.03
C ALA A 91 7.53 -12.98 14.62
N ILE A 92 6.36 -12.33 14.54
CA ILE A 92 5.77 -11.85 13.28
C ILE A 92 5.64 -10.34 13.36
N ARG A 93 6.26 -9.63 12.43
CA ARG A 93 6.18 -8.18 12.31
C ARG A 93 5.43 -7.81 11.03
N LYS A 94 4.38 -7.01 11.17
CA LYS A 94 3.69 -6.41 10.02
C LYS A 94 4.54 -5.30 9.44
N LEU A 95 4.73 -5.30 8.11
CA LEU A 95 5.51 -4.28 7.42
C LEU A 95 4.63 -3.17 6.84
N LEU A 96 3.32 -3.41 6.76
CA LEU A 96 2.33 -2.40 6.42
C LEU A 96 1.69 -1.89 7.72
N PRO A 97 2.11 -0.74 8.26
CA PRO A 97 1.59 -0.19 9.52
C PRO A 97 0.14 0.27 9.38
N GLU A 98 -0.24 0.67 8.17
CA GLU A 98 -1.62 1.02 7.82
C GLU A 98 -2.21 -0.06 6.91
N PRO A 99 -3.46 -0.47 7.13
CA PRO A 99 -4.10 -1.46 6.27
C PRO A 99 -4.14 -1.00 4.81
N LEU A 100 -3.57 -1.81 3.93
CA LEU A 100 -3.69 -1.62 2.49
C LEU A 100 -4.72 -2.64 1.97
N PRO A 101 -5.85 -2.21 1.40
CA PRO A 101 -6.84 -3.14 0.88
C PRO A 101 -6.22 -4.16 -0.08
N GLY A 102 -6.47 -5.43 0.17
CA GLY A 102 -6.00 -6.52 -0.68
C GLY A 102 -4.55 -6.96 -0.46
N LEU A 103 -3.80 -6.36 0.46
CA LEU A 103 -2.39 -6.72 0.68
C LEU A 103 -2.03 -6.74 2.16
N ASP A 104 -1.29 -7.77 2.59
CA ASP A 104 -0.54 -7.76 3.86
C ASP A 104 0.87 -8.28 3.62
N ILE A 105 1.84 -7.76 4.37
CA ILE A 105 3.24 -8.19 4.29
C ILE A 105 3.74 -8.42 5.71
N GLU A 106 4.20 -9.64 5.97
CA GLU A 106 4.68 -10.06 7.28
C GLU A 106 6.13 -10.54 7.19
N ARG A 107 6.96 -10.08 8.12
CA ARG A 107 8.30 -10.62 8.34
C ARG A 107 8.26 -11.57 9.54
N MET A 108 8.68 -12.80 9.33
CA MET A 108 8.71 -13.84 10.36
C MET A 108 10.14 -14.14 10.78
N VAL A 109 10.35 -14.28 12.08
CA VAL A 109 11.62 -14.77 12.67
C VAL A 109 11.31 -16.09 13.36
N LEU A 110 11.89 -17.17 12.84
CA LEU A 110 11.67 -18.52 13.31
C LEU A 110 12.95 -19.03 14.03
N PRO A 111 12.95 -19.16 15.35
CA PRO A 111 14.01 -19.88 16.08
C PRO A 111 14.21 -21.30 15.53
N VAL A 112 15.35 -21.88 15.86
CA VAL A 112 15.68 -23.28 15.51
C VAL A 112 14.59 -24.23 16.01
N GLY A 113 14.08 -25.08 15.14
CA GLY A 113 13.02 -26.03 15.44
C GLY A 113 11.63 -25.45 15.61
N ALA A 114 11.47 -24.11 15.55
CA ALA A 114 10.18 -23.48 15.73
C ALA A 114 9.18 -23.90 14.65
N ARG A 115 7.93 -24.10 15.09
CA ARG A 115 6.79 -24.43 14.22
C ARG A 115 5.66 -23.45 14.46
N MET A 116 4.97 -23.08 13.36
CA MET A 116 3.83 -22.20 13.44
C MET A 116 2.75 -22.65 12.44
N ALA A 117 1.51 -22.79 12.90
CA ALA A 117 0.39 -22.96 12.02
C ALA A 117 0.02 -21.62 11.37
N GLY A 118 -0.10 -21.60 10.06
CA GLY A 118 -0.68 -20.47 9.33
C GLY A 118 -2.19 -20.36 9.59
N VAL A 119 -2.76 -19.20 9.28
CA VAL A 119 -4.21 -18.99 9.31
C VAL A 119 -4.72 -19.02 7.88
N PRO A 120 -5.61 -19.94 7.52
CA PRO A 120 -6.26 -19.89 6.22
C PRO A 120 -6.98 -18.55 6.03
N HIS A 121 -6.72 -17.93 4.90
CA HIS A 121 -7.31 -16.65 4.52
C HIS A 121 -8.64 -16.83 3.77
N THR A 122 -9.24 -15.74 3.31
CA THR A 122 -10.44 -15.79 2.48
C THR A 122 -10.20 -16.51 1.14
N PRO A 123 -11.21 -17.19 0.58
CA PRO A 123 -11.09 -17.88 -0.70
C PRO A 123 -10.51 -16.99 -1.80
N GLY A 124 -9.61 -17.54 -2.61
CA GLY A 124 -8.94 -16.83 -3.71
C GLY A 124 -7.68 -16.06 -3.29
N THR A 125 -7.35 -16.01 -2.00
CA THR A 125 -6.09 -15.40 -1.53
C THR A 125 -4.89 -16.17 -2.06
N ARG A 126 -3.89 -15.44 -2.53
CA ARG A 126 -2.57 -15.98 -2.86
C ARG A 126 -1.55 -15.52 -1.84
N GLU A 127 -0.64 -16.41 -1.49
CA GLU A 127 0.46 -16.11 -0.59
C GLU A 127 1.78 -16.46 -1.26
N TYR A 128 2.79 -15.61 -1.04
CA TYR A 128 4.15 -15.76 -1.51
C TYR A 128 5.06 -15.77 -0.30
N LEU A 129 5.73 -16.89 -0.08
CA LEU A 129 6.72 -17.04 0.99
C LEU A 129 8.11 -17.00 0.40
N THR A 130 8.98 -16.14 0.93
CA THR A 130 10.41 -16.14 0.57
C THR A 130 11.27 -16.28 1.82
N CYS A 131 12.36 -17.03 1.70
CA CYS A 131 13.35 -17.19 2.75
C CYS A 131 14.46 -16.15 2.57
N GLU A 132 14.63 -15.22 3.51
CA GLU A 132 15.71 -14.22 3.50
C GLU A 132 17.00 -14.82 4.06
N ARG A 133 16.89 -15.62 5.13
CA ARG A 133 18.02 -16.19 5.83
C ARG A 133 17.68 -17.53 6.45
N GLY A 134 18.61 -18.48 6.39
CA GLY A 134 18.48 -19.80 6.97
C GLY A 134 17.68 -20.74 6.08
N THR A 135 16.82 -21.54 6.68
CA THR A 135 15.98 -22.52 5.96
C THR A 135 14.58 -22.51 6.55
N VAL A 136 13.57 -22.48 5.69
CA VAL A 136 12.15 -22.54 6.08
C VAL A 136 11.46 -23.66 5.33
N GLU A 137 10.79 -24.57 6.05
CA GLU A 137 9.87 -25.55 5.48
C GLU A 137 8.45 -25.00 5.51
N LEU A 138 7.78 -24.98 4.37
CA LEU A 138 6.35 -24.74 4.23
C LEU A 138 5.65 -26.10 4.07
N ALA A 139 4.68 -26.38 4.92
CA ALA A 139 3.74 -27.47 4.76
C ALA A 139 2.40 -26.91 4.26
N VAL A 140 1.92 -27.31 3.09
CA VAL A 140 0.65 -26.87 2.53
C VAL A 140 0.02 -27.99 1.71
N SER A 141 -1.27 -28.22 1.87
CA SER A 141 -2.04 -29.25 1.12
C SER A 141 -1.46 -30.67 1.19
N GLY A 142 -0.80 -31.00 2.29
CA GLY A 142 -0.15 -32.32 2.47
C GLY A 142 1.25 -32.43 1.90
N GLU A 143 1.71 -31.45 1.17
CA GLU A 143 3.06 -31.37 0.61
C GLU A 143 3.99 -30.51 1.49
N ARG A 144 5.30 -30.71 1.34
CA ARG A 144 6.34 -29.95 2.04
C ARG A 144 7.33 -29.36 1.05
N TYR A 145 7.61 -28.09 1.21
CA TYR A 145 8.57 -27.33 0.40
C TYR A 145 9.64 -26.77 1.32
N THR A 146 10.89 -27.13 1.08
CA THR A 146 12.03 -26.59 1.82
C THR A 146 12.62 -25.43 1.02
N LEU A 147 12.64 -24.25 1.62
CA LEU A 147 13.16 -23.02 1.02
C LEU A 147 14.54 -22.71 1.61
N ALA A 148 15.53 -22.63 0.75
CA ALA A 148 16.84 -22.04 1.05
C ALA A 148 16.78 -20.51 0.89
N GLU A 149 17.88 -19.84 1.25
CA GLU A 149 17.98 -18.38 1.09
C GLU A 149 17.77 -17.95 -0.36
N GLY A 150 16.85 -16.99 -0.57
CA GLY A 150 16.46 -16.47 -1.87
C GLY A 150 15.33 -17.24 -2.55
N ASP A 151 14.97 -18.42 -2.08
CA ASP A 151 13.87 -19.19 -2.66
C ASP A 151 12.52 -18.53 -2.41
N VAL A 152 11.60 -18.73 -3.36
CA VAL A 152 10.21 -18.26 -3.28
C VAL A 152 9.28 -19.44 -3.59
N VAL A 153 8.23 -19.58 -2.79
CA VAL A 153 7.10 -20.46 -3.10
C VAL A 153 5.81 -19.66 -3.12
N THR A 154 4.93 -19.96 -4.06
CA THR A 154 3.58 -19.39 -4.13
C THR A 154 2.55 -20.47 -3.92
N PHE A 155 1.52 -20.18 -3.12
CA PHE A 155 0.45 -21.11 -2.80
C PHE A 155 -0.88 -20.39 -2.57
N ARG A 156 -1.96 -21.18 -2.50
CA ARG A 156 -3.27 -20.65 -2.11
C ARG A 156 -3.30 -20.46 -0.61
N GLY A 157 -3.38 -19.20 -0.18
CA GLY A 157 -3.39 -18.82 1.24
C GLY A 157 -4.70 -19.18 1.96
N ASP A 158 -5.75 -19.60 1.25
CA ASP A 158 -7.02 -20.09 1.80
C ASP A 158 -6.97 -21.56 2.26
N GLN A 159 -5.85 -22.26 2.07
CA GLN A 159 -5.63 -23.63 2.48
C GLN A 159 -4.94 -23.72 3.84
N ARG A 160 -5.07 -24.85 4.52
CA ARG A 160 -4.26 -25.13 5.71
C ARG A 160 -2.79 -25.19 5.33
N HIS A 161 -1.99 -24.43 6.04
CA HIS A 161 -0.54 -24.36 5.85
C HIS A 161 0.17 -24.16 7.19
N GLY A 162 1.46 -24.34 7.20
CA GLY A 162 2.29 -24.13 8.38
C GLY A 162 3.75 -23.97 8.03
N TYR A 163 4.49 -23.38 8.93
CA TYR A 163 5.91 -23.03 8.78
C TYR A 163 6.74 -23.75 9.82
N HIS A 164 7.93 -24.16 9.44
CA HIS A 164 8.89 -24.80 10.32
C HIS A 164 10.30 -24.36 9.94
N ASN A 165 11.13 -24.12 10.94
CA ASN A 165 12.58 -23.97 10.75
C ASN A 165 13.28 -25.30 11.06
N PRO A 166 13.66 -26.10 10.06
CA PRO A 166 14.41 -27.35 10.26
C PRO A 166 15.92 -27.13 10.38
N GLY A 167 16.40 -25.89 10.15
CA GLY A 167 17.83 -25.56 10.12
C GLY A 167 18.47 -25.46 11.50
N ALA A 168 19.79 -25.27 11.50
CA ALA A 168 20.60 -25.12 12.72
C ALA A 168 20.70 -23.66 13.22
N HIS A 169 20.17 -22.70 12.48
CA HIS A 169 20.22 -21.28 12.79
C HIS A 169 18.82 -20.67 12.72
N VAL A 170 18.66 -19.46 13.30
CA VAL A 170 17.43 -18.69 13.18
C VAL A 170 17.15 -18.41 11.71
N ALA A 171 15.94 -18.71 11.28
CA ALA A 171 15.46 -18.39 9.94
C ALA A 171 14.67 -17.09 9.92
N VAL A 172 14.75 -16.38 8.81
CA VAL A 172 13.97 -15.18 8.52
C VAL A 172 13.25 -15.36 7.19
N ALA A 173 11.96 -15.14 7.19
CA ALA A 173 11.13 -15.23 5.98
C ALA A 173 10.17 -14.06 5.90
N TYR A 174 9.71 -13.78 4.68
CA TYR A 174 8.62 -12.85 4.43
C TYR A 174 7.45 -13.58 3.80
N SER A 175 6.25 -13.28 4.27
CA SER A 175 5.00 -13.65 3.64
C SER A 175 4.35 -12.42 3.06
N VAL A 176 4.02 -12.48 1.76
CA VAL A 176 3.21 -11.48 1.06
C VAL A 176 1.86 -12.10 0.76
N ILE A 177 0.81 -11.54 1.33
CA ILE A 177 -0.55 -12.07 1.27
C ILE A 177 -1.38 -11.14 0.39
N ALA A 178 -1.74 -11.63 -0.80
CA ALA A 178 -2.60 -10.93 -1.74
C ALA A 178 -4.03 -11.47 -1.62
N PHE A 179 -4.91 -10.71 -0.97
CA PHE A 179 -6.31 -11.07 -0.78
C PHE A 179 -7.09 -10.93 -2.08
N ALA A 180 -7.99 -11.86 -2.34
CA ALA A 180 -8.92 -11.71 -3.46
C ALA A 180 -9.81 -10.46 -3.26
N PRO A 181 -10.15 -9.74 -4.34
CA PRO A 181 -11.13 -8.68 -4.26
C PRO A 181 -12.44 -9.20 -3.66
N VAL A 182 -13.01 -8.45 -2.72
CA VAL A 182 -14.37 -8.74 -2.25
C VAL A 182 -15.31 -8.36 -3.38
N THR A 183 -15.78 -9.36 -4.14
CA THR A 183 -16.87 -9.16 -5.10
C THR A 183 -18.16 -9.00 -4.31
N SER A 184 -18.70 -7.79 -4.31
CA SER A 184 -20.05 -7.47 -3.83
C SER A 184 -21.11 -8.01 -4.75
#